data_5e63494d2d4a28eb272cd894c02bddad
#
_entry.id   5e63494d2d4a28eb272cd894c02bddad
#
_cell.length_a   1.000
_cell.length_b   1.000
_cell.length_c   1.000
_cell.angle_alpha   90.00
_cell.angle_beta   90.00
_cell.angle_gamma   90.00
#
_symmetry.space_group_name_H-M   'P 1'
#
loop_
_entity.id
_entity.type
_entity.pdbx_description
1 polymer ?
#
loop_
_entity_poly.entity_id
_entity_poly.type
_entity_poly.pdbx_seq_one_letter_code
_entity_poly.pdbx_strand_id
1 'polypeptide(L)'
;VRVARENMLSWGLELPGITYLKKGLEQLMAGDGMSEHWDEKITHTDIEGDPLGDNKIEYRNEDGRSIVLKLKTASTIAAGILDQYELGPYDLIILGDSGSWGGWAKSLWDAAVAEKVAMHAPCSVLVARGLERGHGHLLCTDGSDRALAMMRRSAAVSKRINSKLSVMAVSQDVEGEPEAQKNVDAAVAELKSLGIDVVNAFTRVGNPFEEIISAGEDYSFIVVGSTGKTGLQRFFLGS
;
A
#
# COMPACT_ATOMS: atom_id res chain seq x y z
N VAL A 1 -13.75 -29.46 17.22
CA VAL A 1 -13.50 -28.10 16.66
C VAL A 1 -14.66 -27.71 15.73
N ARG A 2 -15.09 -28.54 14.77
CA ARG A 2 -16.21 -28.25 13.84
C ARG A 2 -17.52 -27.97 14.58
N VAL A 3 -17.88 -28.80 15.57
CA VAL A 3 -19.08 -28.60 16.42
C VAL A 3 -19.02 -27.29 17.21
N ALA A 4 -17.86 -26.93 17.75
CA ALA A 4 -17.70 -25.65 18.50
C ALA A 4 -17.91 -24.44 17.58
N ARG A 5 -17.46 -24.50 16.33
CA ARG A 5 -17.62 -23.44 15.33
C ARG A 5 -19.08 -23.32 14.86
N GLU A 6 -19.72 -24.43 14.52
CA GLU A 6 -21.14 -24.45 14.15
C GLU A 6 -21.99 -23.85 15.27
N ASN A 7 -21.65 -24.16 16.53
CA ASN A 7 -22.31 -23.56 17.69
C ASN A 7 -22.02 -22.07 17.82
N MET A 8 -20.77 -21.62 17.61
CA MET A 8 -20.43 -20.19 17.64
C MET A 8 -21.20 -19.39 16.59
N LEU A 9 -21.30 -19.89 15.36
CA LEU A 9 -22.08 -19.27 14.28
C LEU A 9 -23.59 -19.31 14.58
N SER A 10 -24.10 -20.43 15.12
CA SER A 10 -25.52 -20.56 15.50
C SER A 10 -25.92 -19.66 16.69
N TRP A 11 -24.96 -19.28 17.53
CA TRP A 11 -25.19 -18.37 18.66
C TRP A 11 -24.99 -16.89 18.28
N GLY A 12 -24.76 -16.56 17.00
CA GLY A 12 -24.54 -15.21 16.52
C GLY A 12 -23.17 -14.62 16.92
N LEU A 13 -22.24 -15.47 17.36
CA LEU A 13 -20.88 -15.04 17.70
C LEU A 13 -20.07 -14.87 16.41
N GLU A 14 -19.67 -13.66 16.10
CA GLU A 14 -18.76 -13.38 14.99
C GLU A 14 -17.33 -13.78 15.35
N LEU A 15 -16.59 -14.29 14.35
CA LEU A 15 -15.15 -14.51 14.50
C LEU A 15 -14.44 -13.16 14.78
N PRO A 16 -13.52 -13.10 15.75
CA PRO A 16 -12.85 -11.85 16.11
C PRO A 16 -12.23 -11.11 14.91
N GLY A 17 -11.71 -11.84 13.93
CA GLY A 17 -11.19 -11.26 12.69
C GLY A 17 -12.26 -10.56 11.85
N ILE A 18 -13.46 -11.13 11.75
CA ILE A 18 -14.59 -10.51 11.03
C ILE A 18 -15.07 -9.26 11.76
N THR A 19 -15.18 -9.31 13.10
CA THR A 19 -15.54 -8.13 13.90
C THR A 19 -14.54 -6.98 13.69
N TYR A 20 -13.25 -7.30 13.60
CA TYR A 20 -12.21 -6.31 13.30
C TYR A 20 -12.35 -5.71 11.89
N LEU A 21 -12.61 -6.55 10.89
CA LEU A 21 -12.84 -6.11 9.50
C LEU A 21 -14.08 -5.22 9.38
N LYS A 22 -15.17 -5.53 10.11
CA LYS A 22 -16.39 -4.70 10.13
C LYS A 22 -16.13 -3.30 10.70
N LYS A 23 -15.26 -3.15 11.69
CA LYS A 23 -14.85 -1.81 12.17
C LYS A 23 -14.14 -0.99 11.10
N GLY A 24 -13.30 -1.63 10.28
CA GLY A 24 -12.69 -0.97 9.12
C GLY A 24 -13.73 -0.56 8.07
N LEU A 25 -14.72 -1.40 7.82
CA LEU A 25 -15.84 -1.09 6.92
C LEU A 25 -16.64 0.12 7.39
N GLU A 26 -16.97 0.21 8.69
CA GLU A 26 -17.67 1.37 9.27
C GLU A 26 -16.92 2.68 9.00
N GLN A 27 -15.59 2.66 9.13
CA GLN A 27 -14.76 3.84 8.83
C GLN A 27 -14.76 4.19 7.34
N LEU A 28 -14.75 3.18 6.45
CA LEU A 28 -14.83 3.40 5.01
C LEU A 28 -16.21 3.98 4.62
N MET A 29 -17.29 3.45 5.17
CA MET A 29 -18.65 3.90 4.88
C MET A 29 -18.97 5.28 5.47
N ALA A 30 -18.28 5.70 6.55
CA ALA A 30 -18.41 7.04 7.11
C ALA A 30 -17.74 8.13 6.24
N GLY A 31 -16.97 7.75 5.21
CA GLY A 31 -16.33 8.67 4.28
C GLY A 31 -17.31 9.30 3.29
N ASP A 32 -17.01 10.52 2.84
CA ASP A 32 -17.81 11.23 1.85
C ASP A 32 -17.94 10.46 0.53
N GLY A 33 -19.16 10.37 -0.01
CA GLY A 33 -19.44 9.78 -1.32
C GLY A 33 -19.69 8.27 -1.31
N MET A 34 -19.90 7.66 -0.17
CA MET A 34 -20.36 6.27 -0.08
C MET A 34 -21.90 6.22 -0.17
N SER A 35 -22.42 5.26 -0.95
CA SER A 35 -23.85 5.00 -1.08
C SER A 35 -24.46 4.60 0.27
N GLU A 36 -25.70 5.03 0.55
CA GLU A 36 -26.40 4.69 1.80
C GLU A 36 -26.92 3.25 1.83
N HIS A 37 -27.06 2.60 0.66
CA HIS A 37 -27.63 1.25 0.56
C HIS A 37 -26.61 0.23 0.02
N TRP A 38 -26.38 -0.84 0.79
CA TRP A 38 -25.47 -1.93 0.46
C TRP A 38 -26.15 -3.29 0.74
N ASP A 39 -26.20 -4.14 -0.27
CA ASP A 39 -26.61 -5.53 -0.12
C ASP A 39 -25.48 -6.36 0.44
N GLU A 40 -25.76 -7.16 1.48
CA GLU A 40 -24.78 -8.02 2.14
C GLU A 40 -24.95 -9.47 1.69
N LYS A 41 -23.86 -10.13 1.32
CA LYS A 41 -23.78 -11.56 1.03
C LYS A 41 -22.65 -12.23 1.79
N ILE A 42 -22.99 -13.20 2.64
CA ILE A 42 -22.01 -13.97 3.42
C ILE A 42 -21.73 -15.30 2.72
N THR A 43 -20.46 -15.65 2.59
CA THR A 43 -20.01 -16.94 2.02
C THR A 43 -18.93 -17.53 2.93
N HIS A 44 -19.02 -18.82 3.17
CA HIS A 44 -18.02 -19.60 3.87
C HIS A 44 -17.53 -20.74 2.98
N THR A 45 -16.22 -21.01 3.03
CA THR A 45 -15.59 -22.13 2.30
C THR A 45 -14.76 -22.94 3.28
N ASP A 46 -15.06 -24.22 3.39
CA ASP A 46 -14.26 -25.16 4.18
C ASP A 46 -12.89 -25.36 3.54
N ILE A 47 -11.84 -25.29 4.35
CA ILE A 47 -10.46 -25.56 3.94
C ILE A 47 -9.98 -26.79 4.70
N GLU A 48 -9.48 -27.79 3.97
CA GLU A 48 -8.94 -29.00 4.57
C GLU A 48 -7.77 -28.67 5.49
N GLY A 49 -7.81 -29.18 6.72
CA GLY A 49 -6.79 -28.94 7.74
C GLY A 49 -6.95 -27.62 8.51
N ASP A 50 -7.88 -26.75 8.13
CA ASP A 50 -8.19 -25.52 8.88
C ASP A 50 -9.64 -25.50 9.36
N PRO A 51 -9.86 -25.52 10.68
CA PRO A 51 -11.22 -25.52 11.25
C PRO A 51 -11.98 -24.21 11.05
N LEU A 52 -11.30 -23.11 10.72
CA LEU A 52 -11.93 -21.81 10.51
C LEU A 52 -12.35 -21.59 9.05
N GLY A 53 -11.65 -22.22 8.10
CA GLY A 53 -11.89 -22.03 6.68
C GLY A 53 -11.77 -20.58 6.21
N ASP A 54 -12.17 -20.34 4.97
CA ASP A 54 -12.25 -18.99 4.41
C ASP A 54 -13.63 -18.37 4.65
N ASN A 55 -13.66 -17.14 5.17
CA ASN A 55 -14.89 -16.40 5.41
C ASN A 55 -14.89 -15.12 4.58
N LYS A 56 -15.97 -14.89 3.84
CA LYS A 56 -16.14 -13.74 2.95
C LYS A 56 -17.50 -13.08 3.22
N ILE A 57 -17.48 -11.74 3.41
CA ILE A 57 -18.68 -10.91 3.40
C ILE A 57 -18.52 -9.92 2.26
N GLU A 58 -19.44 -9.93 1.31
CA GLU A 58 -19.45 -9.02 0.17
C GLU A 58 -20.60 -8.04 0.33
N TYR A 59 -20.26 -6.75 0.28
CA TYR A 59 -21.20 -5.64 0.23
C TYR A 59 -21.21 -5.12 -1.19
N ARG A 60 -22.38 -4.97 -1.78
CA ARG A 60 -22.53 -4.44 -3.14
C ARG A 60 -23.59 -3.34 -3.14
N ASN A 61 -23.29 -2.20 -3.77
CA ASN A 61 -24.24 -1.13 -3.95
C ASN A 61 -24.91 -1.17 -5.33
N GLU A 62 -25.91 -0.30 -5.53
CA GLU A 62 -26.67 -0.19 -6.80
C GLU A 62 -25.78 0.24 -7.99
N ASP A 63 -24.69 0.98 -7.74
CA ASP A 63 -23.73 1.39 -8.78
C ASP A 63 -22.80 0.24 -9.23
N GLY A 64 -22.94 -0.95 -8.64
CA GLY A 64 -22.08 -2.11 -8.92
C GLY A 64 -20.71 -2.08 -8.21
N ARG A 65 -20.48 -1.13 -7.31
CA ARG A 65 -19.27 -1.13 -6.46
C ARG A 65 -19.40 -2.24 -5.44
N SER A 66 -18.27 -2.87 -5.10
CA SER A 66 -18.24 -3.91 -4.06
C SER A 66 -17.14 -3.64 -3.03
N ILE A 67 -17.44 -3.95 -1.78
CA ILE A 67 -16.48 -4.04 -0.68
C ILE A 67 -16.51 -5.48 -0.19
N VAL A 68 -15.35 -6.12 -0.11
CA VAL A 68 -15.24 -7.51 0.31
C VAL A 68 -14.40 -7.60 1.57
N LEU A 69 -15.02 -8.03 2.66
CA LEU A 69 -14.31 -8.42 3.88
C LEU A 69 -13.94 -9.90 3.74
N LYS A 70 -12.67 -10.22 3.91
CA LYS A 70 -12.18 -11.59 3.74
C LYS A 70 -11.27 -11.97 4.89
N LEU A 71 -11.64 -13.03 5.59
CA LEU A 71 -10.78 -13.72 6.54
C LEU A 71 -10.32 -15.00 5.87
N LYS A 72 -9.05 -15.06 5.49
CA LYS A 72 -8.46 -16.13 4.68
C LYS A 72 -7.42 -16.90 5.47
N THR A 73 -7.43 -18.20 5.26
CA THR A 73 -6.35 -19.09 5.68
C THR A 73 -5.26 -19.16 4.63
N ALA A 74 -4.01 -19.09 5.04
CA ALA A 74 -2.85 -19.22 4.18
C ALA A 74 -1.63 -19.74 4.93
N SER A 75 -0.66 -20.31 4.21
CA SER A 75 0.59 -20.79 4.79
C SER A 75 1.43 -19.67 5.43
N THR A 76 1.37 -18.48 4.85
CA THR A 76 1.97 -17.24 5.40
C THR A 76 1.07 -16.05 5.07
N ILE A 77 1.20 -14.96 5.85
CA ILE A 77 0.44 -13.72 5.62
C ILE A 77 0.72 -13.17 4.21
N ALA A 78 1.99 -13.12 3.81
CA ALA A 78 2.38 -12.64 2.49
C ALA A 78 1.79 -13.50 1.36
N ALA A 79 1.79 -14.83 1.49
CA ALA A 79 1.17 -15.73 0.53
C ALA A 79 -0.34 -15.46 0.44
N GLY A 80 -1.03 -15.36 1.58
CA GLY A 80 -2.46 -15.06 1.62
C GLY A 80 -2.84 -13.74 0.94
N ILE A 81 -1.98 -12.72 1.03
CA ILE A 81 -2.18 -11.43 0.35
C ILE A 81 -1.95 -11.58 -1.16
N LEU A 82 -0.84 -12.19 -1.56
CA LEU A 82 -0.47 -12.33 -2.98
C LEU A 82 -1.43 -13.23 -3.75
N ASP A 83 -1.90 -14.32 -3.15
CA ASP A 83 -2.91 -15.21 -3.76
C ASP A 83 -4.23 -14.50 -4.08
N GLN A 84 -4.54 -13.38 -3.40
CA GLN A 84 -5.75 -12.63 -3.73
C GLN A 84 -5.67 -11.97 -5.10
N TYR A 85 -4.49 -11.63 -5.57
CA TYR A 85 -4.31 -11.06 -6.91
C TYR A 85 -4.70 -12.04 -8.02
N GLU A 86 -4.49 -13.33 -7.81
CA GLU A 86 -4.88 -14.38 -8.77
C GLU A 86 -6.41 -14.48 -8.95
N LEU A 87 -7.18 -13.98 -7.97
CA LEU A 87 -8.65 -13.97 -8.02
C LEU A 87 -9.24 -12.76 -8.74
N GLY A 88 -8.41 -11.80 -9.12
CA GLY A 88 -8.81 -10.61 -9.87
C GLY A 88 -7.71 -9.52 -9.85
N PRO A 89 -7.65 -8.68 -10.89
CA PRO A 89 -6.65 -7.63 -10.96
C PRO A 89 -6.93 -6.56 -9.89
N TYR A 90 -5.91 -6.24 -9.11
CA TYR A 90 -5.90 -5.11 -8.18
C TYR A 90 -4.89 -4.06 -8.67
N ASP A 91 -5.21 -2.79 -8.53
CA ASP A 91 -4.31 -1.68 -8.86
C ASP A 91 -3.39 -1.31 -7.71
N LEU A 92 -3.82 -1.61 -6.47
CA LEU A 92 -3.13 -1.21 -5.25
C LEU A 92 -3.37 -2.22 -4.13
N ILE A 93 -2.30 -2.61 -3.46
CA ILE A 93 -2.34 -3.32 -2.17
C ILE A 93 -1.98 -2.30 -1.08
N ILE A 94 -2.81 -2.19 -0.05
CA ILE A 94 -2.52 -1.35 1.12
C ILE A 94 -2.24 -2.25 2.31
N LEU A 95 -1.03 -2.15 2.86
CA LEU A 95 -0.61 -2.86 4.06
C LEU A 95 -0.65 -1.89 5.23
N GLY A 96 -1.43 -2.22 6.25
CA GLY A 96 -1.44 -1.47 7.50
C GLY A 96 -0.28 -1.89 8.40
N ASP A 97 0.16 -0.97 9.25
CA ASP A 97 1.04 -1.29 10.37
C ASP A 97 0.21 -1.94 11.49
N SER A 98 0.75 -2.98 12.11
CA SER A 98 0.09 -3.65 13.23
C SER A 98 -0.04 -2.78 14.49
N GLY A 99 0.53 -1.58 14.48
CA GLY A 99 0.48 -0.63 15.60
C GLY A 99 1.07 -1.20 16.90
N SER A 100 0.64 -0.65 18.04
CA SER A 100 1.15 -0.99 19.38
C SER A 100 0.74 -2.39 19.91
N TRP A 101 0.00 -3.18 19.13
CA TRP A 101 -0.59 -4.46 19.58
C TRP A 101 0.38 -5.64 19.68
N GLY A 102 1.64 -5.50 19.29
CA GLY A 102 2.52 -6.64 19.17
C GLY A 102 3.96 -6.53 19.71
N GLY A 103 4.39 -5.38 20.20
CA GLY A 103 5.77 -5.18 20.63
C GLY A 103 6.81 -5.27 19.48
N TRP A 104 8.10 -5.15 19.82
CA TRP A 104 9.22 -5.08 18.85
C TRP A 104 9.32 -6.29 17.90
N ALA A 105 9.01 -7.49 18.38
CA ALA A 105 9.08 -8.71 17.58
C ALA A 105 8.07 -8.69 16.42
N LYS A 106 6.88 -8.09 16.63
CA LYS A 106 5.83 -8.00 15.61
C LYS A 106 6.14 -6.96 14.55
N SER A 107 6.82 -5.87 14.92
CA SER A 107 7.31 -4.87 13.96
C SER A 107 8.28 -5.47 12.94
N LEU A 108 9.15 -6.41 13.34
CA LEU A 108 10.04 -7.14 12.42
C LEU A 108 9.27 -8.07 11.47
N TRP A 109 8.21 -8.72 11.96
CA TRP A 109 7.33 -9.56 11.12
C TRP A 109 6.57 -8.74 10.08
N ASP A 110 6.08 -7.58 10.46
CA ASP A 110 5.37 -6.67 9.56
C ASP A 110 6.30 -6.14 8.47
N ALA A 111 7.55 -5.83 8.79
CA ALA A 111 8.57 -5.44 7.82
C ALA A 111 8.85 -6.56 6.81
N ALA A 112 9.02 -7.80 7.27
CA ALA A 112 9.25 -8.95 6.40
C ALA A 112 8.04 -9.27 5.50
N VAL A 113 6.80 -9.08 5.98
CA VAL A 113 5.59 -9.24 5.17
C VAL A 113 5.51 -8.13 4.12
N ALA A 114 5.74 -6.88 4.50
CA ALA A 114 5.71 -5.75 3.59
C ALA A 114 6.78 -5.88 2.48
N GLU A 115 8.00 -6.28 2.85
CA GLU A 115 9.09 -6.58 1.91
C GLU A 115 8.67 -7.66 0.91
N LYS A 116 8.21 -8.81 1.40
CA LYS A 116 7.84 -9.93 0.54
C LYS A 116 6.69 -9.59 -0.41
N VAL A 117 5.69 -8.85 0.08
CA VAL A 117 4.58 -8.38 -0.75
C VAL A 117 5.07 -7.37 -1.77
N ALA A 118 5.87 -6.37 -1.38
CA ALA A 118 6.39 -5.35 -2.31
C ALA A 118 7.29 -5.93 -3.41
N MET A 119 8.05 -7.00 -3.11
CA MET A 119 8.92 -7.67 -4.09
C MET A 119 8.14 -8.51 -5.11
N HIS A 120 7.00 -9.06 -4.74
CA HIS A 120 6.26 -10.02 -5.56
C HIS A 120 4.90 -9.53 -6.06
N ALA A 121 4.41 -8.40 -5.54
CA ALA A 121 3.13 -7.85 -5.98
C ALA A 121 3.22 -7.37 -7.44
N PRO A 122 2.23 -7.74 -8.27
CA PRO A 122 2.17 -7.28 -9.66
C PRO A 122 1.54 -5.90 -9.81
N CYS A 123 1.18 -5.25 -8.72
CA CYS A 123 0.58 -3.91 -8.66
C CYS A 123 1.32 -3.01 -7.64
N SER A 124 0.85 -1.78 -7.49
CA SER A 124 1.41 -0.85 -6.49
C SER A 124 1.17 -1.36 -5.07
N VAL A 125 2.13 -1.13 -4.18
CA VAL A 125 2.02 -1.46 -2.75
C VAL A 125 2.20 -0.18 -1.94
N LEU A 126 1.25 0.10 -1.06
CA LEU A 126 1.32 1.16 -0.07
C LEU A 126 1.49 0.54 1.33
N VAL A 127 2.55 0.90 2.01
CA VAL A 127 2.74 0.55 3.43
C VAL A 127 2.34 1.77 4.27
N ALA A 128 1.22 1.66 4.97
CA ALA A 128 0.68 2.74 5.80
C ALA A 128 1.27 2.66 7.22
N ARG A 129 2.06 3.68 7.58
CA ARG A 129 2.64 3.83 8.92
C ARG A 129 2.47 5.27 9.37
N GLY A 130 1.96 5.49 10.58
CA GLY A 130 1.98 6.76 11.30
C GLY A 130 1.70 8.01 10.44
N LEU A 131 0.61 8.01 9.65
CA LEU A 131 0.33 9.06 8.69
C LEU A 131 0.19 10.43 9.36
N GLU A 132 1.10 11.36 9.06
CA GLU A 132 0.97 12.77 9.34
C GLU A 132 0.41 13.49 8.10
N ARG A 133 -0.72 14.18 8.26
CA ARG A 133 -1.40 14.86 7.16
C ARG A 133 -0.79 16.23 6.88
N GLY A 134 -0.82 16.65 5.60
CA GLY A 134 -0.52 18.02 5.21
C GLY A 134 0.92 18.28 4.75
N HIS A 135 1.83 17.33 4.90
CA HIS A 135 3.23 17.47 4.51
C HIS A 135 3.51 17.16 3.03
N GLY A 136 2.52 16.68 2.29
CA GLY A 136 2.65 16.42 0.85
C GLY A 136 3.27 15.07 0.51
N HIS A 137 3.58 14.89 -0.78
CA HIS A 137 4.16 13.67 -1.33
C HIS A 137 5.57 13.93 -1.86
N LEU A 138 6.52 13.08 -1.51
CA LEU A 138 7.85 13.03 -2.10
C LEU A 138 7.90 11.95 -3.17
N LEU A 139 8.04 12.33 -4.43
CA LEU A 139 8.22 11.41 -5.56
C LEU A 139 9.72 11.25 -5.84
N CYS A 140 10.22 10.03 -5.71
CA CYS A 140 11.61 9.70 -5.99
C CYS A 140 11.74 9.13 -7.40
N THR A 141 12.70 9.64 -8.19
CA THR A 141 12.93 9.21 -9.55
C THR A 141 14.39 8.84 -9.80
N ASP A 142 14.60 7.82 -10.63
CA ASP A 142 15.89 7.45 -11.22
C ASP A 142 15.94 7.70 -12.73
N GLY A 143 14.93 8.42 -13.26
CA GLY A 143 14.78 8.70 -14.67
C GLY A 143 14.25 7.53 -15.51
N SER A 144 13.99 6.36 -14.92
CA SER A 144 13.48 5.20 -15.65
C SER A 144 12.01 5.39 -16.07
N ASP A 145 11.60 4.71 -17.16
CA ASP A 145 10.20 4.70 -17.61
C ASP A 145 9.24 4.21 -16.52
N ARG A 146 9.69 3.30 -15.66
CA ARG A 146 8.90 2.81 -14.52
C ARG A 146 8.68 3.89 -13.45
N ALA A 147 9.73 4.66 -13.14
CA ALA A 147 9.62 5.79 -12.23
C ALA A 147 8.66 6.84 -12.79
N LEU A 148 8.75 7.17 -14.08
CA LEU A 148 7.84 8.11 -14.74
C LEU A 148 6.38 7.60 -14.74
N ALA A 149 6.16 6.32 -15.04
CA ALA A 149 4.82 5.73 -14.99
C ALA A 149 4.21 5.76 -13.57
N MET A 150 5.01 5.47 -12.54
CA MET A 150 4.62 5.57 -11.14
C MET A 150 4.28 7.02 -10.76
N MET A 151 5.08 7.99 -11.20
CA MET A 151 4.83 9.41 -10.94
C MET A 151 3.50 9.89 -11.52
N ARG A 152 3.13 9.48 -12.73
CA ARG A 152 1.81 9.80 -13.32
C ARG A 152 0.65 9.29 -12.47
N ARG A 153 0.76 8.06 -11.93
CA ARG A 153 -0.26 7.47 -11.04
C ARG A 153 -0.36 8.23 -9.72
N SER A 154 0.78 8.52 -9.08
CA SER A 154 0.83 9.27 -7.82
C SER A 154 0.31 10.70 -7.99
N ALA A 155 0.61 11.33 -9.11
CA ALA A 155 0.13 12.64 -9.48
C ALA A 155 -1.40 12.70 -9.57
N ALA A 156 -2.02 11.69 -10.15
CA ALA A 156 -3.49 11.59 -10.19
C ALA A 156 -4.10 11.47 -8.79
N VAL A 157 -3.46 10.73 -7.89
CA VAL A 157 -3.90 10.61 -6.49
C VAL A 157 -3.75 11.95 -5.76
N SER A 158 -2.56 12.59 -5.83
CA SER A 158 -2.31 13.86 -5.15
C SER A 158 -3.27 14.97 -5.58
N LYS A 159 -3.62 15.03 -6.87
CA LYS A 159 -4.62 15.96 -7.40
C LYS A 159 -6.01 15.74 -6.79
N ARG A 160 -6.42 14.47 -6.62
CA ARG A 160 -7.73 14.14 -6.01
C ARG A 160 -7.82 14.54 -4.54
N ILE A 161 -6.73 14.43 -3.80
CA ILE A 161 -6.69 14.77 -2.36
C ILE A 161 -6.11 16.17 -2.09
N ASN A 162 -5.88 16.96 -3.15
CA ASN A 162 -5.31 18.31 -3.08
C ASN A 162 -4.00 18.34 -2.26
N SER A 163 -3.11 17.39 -2.51
CA SER A 163 -1.83 17.27 -1.81
C SER A 163 -0.69 17.86 -2.64
N LYS A 164 0.24 18.52 -1.97
CA LYS A 164 1.44 19.08 -2.58
C LYS A 164 2.39 17.97 -3.05
N LEU A 165 3.10 18.22 -4.17
CA LEU A 165 4.09 17.30 -4.71
C LEU A 165 5.48 17.91 -4.71
N SER A 166 6.46 17.10 -4.31
CA SER A 166 7.89 17.36 -4.47
C SER A 166 8.55 16.21 -5.23
N VAL A 167 9.61 16.51 -5.97
CA VAL A 167 10.37 15.54 -6.75
C VAL A 167 11.81 15.50 -6.26
N MET A 168 12.35 14.30 -6.11
CA MET A 168 13.74 14.09 -5.71
C MET A 168 14.39 13.00 -6.57
N ALA A 169 15.66 13.17 -6.88
CA ALA A 169 16.56 12.10 -7.35
C ALA A 169 17.80 12.03 -6.47
N VAL A 170 18.37 10.85 -6.32
CA VAL A 170 19.59 10.62 -5.56
C VAL A 170 20.69 10.14 -6.49
N SER A 171 21.85 10.82 -6.43
CA SER A 171 23.11 10.35 -7.02
C SER A 171 23.96 9.66 -5.95
N GLN A 172 24.67 8.58 -6.30
CA GLN A 172 25.58 7.92 -5.35
C GLN A 172 26.84 8.73 -5.06
N ASP A 173 27.24 9.60 -6.00
CA ASP A 173 28.42 10.46 -5.91
C ASP A 173 28.14 11.82 -6.59
N VAL A 174 29.07 12.76 -6.41
CA VAL A 174 29.00 14.10 -6.97
C VAL A 174 29.08 14.11 -8.51
N GLU A 175 29.76 13.13 -9.10
CA GLU A 175 29.93 13.03 -10.56
C GLU A 175 28.60 12.66 -11.24
N GLY A 176 27.73 11.90 -10.57
CA GLY A 176 26.39 11.54 -11.05
C GLY A 176 25.31 12.60 -10.76
N GLU A 177 25.59 13.62 -9.99
CA GLU A 177 24.59 14.66 -9.64
C GLU A 177 23.98 15.37 -10.85
N PRO A 178 24.74 15.73 -11.93
CA PRO A 178 24.14 16.33 -13.13
C PRO A 178 23.10 15.43 -13.82
N GLU A 179 23.29 14.10 -13.82
CA GLU A 179 22.31 13.16 -14.36
C GLU A 179 21.09 13.06 -13.46
N ALA A 180 21.28 13.05 -12.14
CA ALA A 180 20.18 13.08 -11.17
C ALA A 180 19.35 14.36 -11.36
N GLN A 181 19.98 15.52 -11.54
CA GLN A 181 19.28 16.79 -11.80
C GLN A 181 18.49 16.74 -13.11
N LYS A 182 19.05 16.19 -14.17
CA LYS A 182 18.34 16.00 -15.45
C LYS A 182 17.10 15.09 -15.29
N ASN A 183 17.18 14.06 -14.46
CA ASN A 183 16.04 13.19 -14.15
C ASN A 183 14.96 13.93 -13.38
N VAL A 184 15.33 14.79 -12.44
CA VAL A 184 14.41 15.69 -11.72
C VAL A 184 13.73 16.65 -12.68
N ASP A 185 14.48 17.31 -13.57
CA ASP A 185 13.95 18.28 -14.53
C ASP A 185 12.96 17.65 -15.51
N ALA A 186 13.28 16.43 -16.01
CA ALA A 186 12.39 15.65 -16.86
C ALA A 186 11.09 15.27 -16.14
N ALA A 187 11.20 14.85 -14.90
CA ALA A 187 10.06 14.52 -14.05
C ALA A 187 9.15 15.72 -13.79
N VAL A 188 9.73 16.87 -13.47
CA VAL A 188 8.99 18.14 -13.29
C VAL A 188 8.28 18.56 -14.57
N ALA A 189 8.96 18.46 -15.73
CA ALA A 189 8.36 18.77 -17.02
C ALA A 189 7.16 17.88 -17.33
N GLU A 190 7.28 16.57 -17.07
CA GLU A 190 6.19 15.61 -17.22
C GLU A 190 4.99 15.95 -16.33
N LEU A 191 5.21 16.20 -15.04
CA LEU A 191 4.14 16.55 -14.09
C LEU A 191 3.44 17.84 -14.48
N LYS A 192 4.18 18.86 -14.91
CA LYS A 192 3.61 20.11 -15.42
C LYS A 192 2.77 19.90 -16.68
N SER A 193 3.17 19.00 -17.59
CA SER A 193 2.36 18.66 -18.77
C SER A 193 1.00 18.04 -18.42
N LEU A 194 0.90 17.41 -17.24
CA LEU A 194 -0.33 16.85 -16.67
C LEU A 194 -1.14 17.87 -15.84
N GLY A 195 -0.71 19.13 -15.80
CA GLY A 195 -1.35 20.19 -15.04
C GLY A 195 -1.17 20.03 -13.53
N ILE A 196 -0.01 19.56 -13.10
CA ILE A 196 0.34 19.34 -11.70
C ILE A 196 1.50 20.22 -11.31
N ASP A 197 1.32 21.02 -10.25
CA ASP A 197 2.34 21.89 -9.71
C ASP A 197 3.27 21.11 -8.78
N VAL A 198 4.57 21.24 -9.02
CA VAL A 198 5.64 20.72 -8.16
C VAL A 198 6.12 21.86 -7.27
N VAL A 199 6.00 21.69 -5.95
CA VAL A 199 6.37 22.73 -4.98
C VAL A 199 7.86 22.76 -4.67
N ASN A 200 8.53 21.61 -4.78
CA ASN A 200 9.97 21.49 -4.58
C ASN A 200 10.56 20.41 -5.50
N ALA A 201 11.76 20.66 -6.02
CA ALA A 201 12.46 19.73 -6.90
C ALA A 201 13.97 19.83 -6.61
N PHE A 202 14.58 18.72 -6.22
CA PHE A 202 15.96 18.74 -5.71
C PHE A 202 16.67 17.40 -5.92
N THR A 203 17.99 17.42 -5.80
CA THR A 203 18.87 16.26 -5.78
C THR A 203 19.49 16.06 -4.39
N ARG A 204 19.90 14.84 -4.11
CA ARG A 204 20.74 14.47 -2.99
C ARG A 204 21.90 13.62 -3.49
N VAL A 205 23.02 13.65 -2.77
CA VAL A 205 24.22 12.86 -3.07
C VAL A 205 24.49 11.95 -1.86
N GLY A 206 24.53 10.64 -2.09
CA GLY A 206 24.77 9.66 -1.03
C GLY A 206 24.14 8.29 -1.31
N ASN A 207 23.94 7.52 -0.26
CA ASN A 207 23.23 6.26 -0.35
C ASN A 207 21.73 6.53 -0.62
N PRO A 208 21.14 6.03 -1.73
CA PRO A 208 19.77 6.32 -2.08
C PRO A 208 18.75 5.95 -0.97
N PHE A 209 19.00 4.86 -0.24
CA PHE A 209 18.12 4.46 0.85
C PHE A 209 18.14 5.49 1.99
N GLU A 210 19.32 5.87 2.46
CA GLU A 210 19.50 6.81 3.57
C GLU A 210 18.95 8.18 3.22
N GLU A 211 19.27 8.67 2.01
CA GLU A 211 18.85 9.99 1.54
C GLU A 211 17.32 10.08 1.33
N ILE A 212 16.69 9.00 0.82
CA ILE A 212 15.23 8.96 0.63
C ILE A 212 14.51 8.91 1.99
N ILE A 213 14.99 8.10 2.94
CA ILE A 213 14.39 8.04 4.27
C ILE A 213 14.54 9.37 4.99
N SER A 214 15.75 9.94 5.00
CA SER A 214 16.01 11.24 5.65
C SER A 214 15.16 12.38 5.05
N ALA A 215 15.09 12.47 3.72
CA ALA A 215 14.24 13.47 3.07
C ALA A 215 12.75 13.19 3.32
N GLY A 216 12.36 11.93 3.45
CA GLY A 216 10.99 11.50 3.64
C GLY A 216 10.36 11.86 4.98
N GLU A 217 11.18 12.19 6.00
CA GLU A 217 10.71 12.61 7.32
C GLU A 217 9.83 13.88 7.27
N ASP A 218 10.04 14.73 6.25
CA ASP A 218 9.26 15.96 6.05
C ASP A 218 7.97 15.76 5.21
N TYR A 219 7.64 14.53 4.83
CA TYR A 219 6.53 14.24 3.91
C TYR A 219 5.53 13.24 4.48
N SER A 220 4.25 13.39 4.10
CA SER A 220 3.20 12.43 4.44
C SER A 220 3.36 11.10 3.67
N PHE A 221 3.90 11.15 2.44
CA PHE A 221 4.08 10.00 1.58
C PHE A 221 5.43 10.05 0.87
N ILE A 222 6.11 8.91 0.85
CA ILE A 222 7.26 8.66 -0.02
C ILE A 222 6.80 7.71 -1.12
N VAL A 223 7.06 8.05 -2.37
CA VAL A 223 6.68 7.26 -3.53
C VAL A 223 7.94 6.88 -4.30
N VAL A 224 8.20 5.59 -4.40
CA VAL A 224 9.36 5.03 -5.09
C VAL A 224 8.92 4.07 -6.20
N GLY A 225 9.60 4.11 -7.32
CA GLY A 225 9.38 3.15 -8.41
C GLY A 225 10.16 1.85 -8.19
N SER A 226 9.65 0.73 -8.72
CA SER A 226 10.43 -0.48 -8.80
C SER A 226 11.49 -0.33 -9.88
N THR A 227 12.74 -0.15 -9.51
CA THR A 227 13.84 -0.15 -10.47
C THR A 227 14.17 -1.59 -10.88
N GLY A 228 14.28 -1.85 -12.19
CA GLY A 228 14.77 -3.15 -12.70
C GLY A 228 16.26 -3.40 -12.40
N LYS A 229 16.94 -2.45 -11.82
CA LYS A 229 18.33 -2.55 -11.34
C LYS A 229 18.28 -2.81 -9.85
N THR A 230 18.66 -3.97 -9.39
CA THR A 230 19.11 -4.46 -8.08
C THR A 230 18.99 -3.56 -6.82
N GLY A 231 18.45 -2.34 -6.92
CA GLY A 231 18.37 -1.35 -5.84
C GLY A 231 17.25 -1.62 -4.83
N LEU A 232 16.08 -2.08 -5.26
CA LEU A 232 14.96 -2.32 -4.34
C LEU A 232 15.17 -3.56 -3.45
N GLN A 233 15.93 -4.55 -3.92
CA GLN A 233 16.29 -5.68 -3.06
C GLN A 233 17.14 -5.23 -1.85
N ARG A 234 17.95 -4.18 -2.01
CA ARG A 234 18.71 -3.59 -0.89
C ARG A 234 17.87 -2.60 -0.07
N PHE A 235 16.78 -2.06 -0.64
CA PHE A 235 15.91 -1.12 0.06
C PHE A 235 15.16 -1.76 1.23
N PHE A 236 14.90 -3.07 1.14
CA PHE A 236 14.19 -3.83 2.17
C PHE A 236 15.10 -4.75 2.99
N LEU A 237 16.28 -5.06 2.48
CA LEU A 237 17.29 -5.84 3.21
C LEU A 237 18.17 -4.86 4.02
N GLY A 238 17.60 -4.27 5.07
CA GLY A 238 18.40 -3.57 6.06
C GLY A 238 19.54 -4.48 6.52
N SER A 239 20.77 -3.99 6.43
CA SER A 239 21.99 -4.64 6.94
C SER A 239 21.89 -4.97 8.40
#